data_ce707f8df7a920b3852412e1ba41fbbb
#
_entry.id   ce707f8df7a920b3852412e1ba41fbbb
#
_cell.length_a   1.000
_cell.length_b   1.000
_cell.length_c   1.000
_cell.angle_alpha   90.00
_cell.angle_beta   90.00
_cell.angle_gamma   90.00
#
_symmetry.space_group_name_H-M   'P 1'
#
loop_
_entity.id
_entity.type
_entity.pdbx_description
1 polymer ?
#
loop_
_entity_poly.entity_id
_entity_poly.type
_entity_poly.pdbx_seq_one_letter_code
_entity_poly.pdbx_strand_id
1 'polypeptide(L)'
;MNSNKVQGFLDELFIKYVLHANISTSKPLNFSAYARSISACPVKAVLFADERGPVIVAFNAENGLDFDALAAATQRQLSLDPGKKYKSQLQGFSIRHLPPLGRLYQIPMVIDEGLIGQARYLFEFESDESFIEVDQQGFKQLIQGSQKKHFTKSVSERRTQSSDSGGSLANQPEDSKMSLGDKSQNKPKKSALLNVDDVKERFSKGVDLPVMPTVADQLIKMKSEDNFEMLDLVHLIESDPVVSAKIISYANSPFFSYEGNLETVQEAVYHVLGVDISLNISLALALGQQFNGPMKGPLGATSIWRHAVYCGVLSQSIATKISSQYGLKPGTAYLFGLLHNIGHLALGHIYKVQFSAFNKMVSLKKDVPLEKLEKSLLGVTHTNVGSLLIKSWNLPEQYAVLMENHHKANYQGPYQEYVNIVYISNMLLKGAGIGDGVEGEIPQALLDEYNLNGAELNNMLEIVMGWHENLDHLAHQLAA
;
A
#
# COMPACT_ATOMS: atom_id res chain seq x y z
N MET A 1 -5.67 -3.62 -26.86
CA MET A 1 -7.09 -3.49 -27.31
C MET A 1 -7.68 -2.10 -27.00
N ASN A 2 -7.33 -1.52 -25.86
CA ASN A 2 -7.80 -0.16 -25.48
C ASN A 2 -7.06 0.97 -26.21
N SER A 3 -5.78 0.77 -26.55
CA SER A 3 -4.97 1.72 -27.33
C SER A 3 -5.67 2.10 -28.65
N ASN A 4 -6.15 1.13 -29.39
CA ASN A 4 -6.86 1.37 -30.66
C ASN A 4 -8.16 2.17 -30.48
N LYS A 5 -8.84 2.06 -29.33
CA LYS A 5 -10.07 2.82 -29.06
C LYS A 5 -9.80 4.28 -28.78
N VAL A 6 -8.75 4.59 -27.97
CA VAL A 6 -8.36 5.98 -27.68
C VAL A 6 -7.85 6.64 -28.95
N GLN A 7 -6.96 5.98 -29.68
CA GLN A 7 -6.43 6.49 -30.93
C GLN A 7 -7.56 6.75 -31.96
N GLY A 8 -8.43 5.74 -32.19
CA GLY A 8 -9.57 5.90 -33.09
C GLY A 8 -10.48 7.06 -32.69
N PHE A 9 -10.73 7.28 -31.39
CA PHE A 9 -11.51 8.39 -30.90
C PHE A 9 -10.82 9.75 -31.12
N LEU A 10 -9.50 9.81 -30.95
CA LEU A 10 -8.73 11.04 -31.24
C LEU A 10 -8.68 11.33 -32.73
N ASP A 11 -8.54 10.29 -33.56
CA ASP A 11 -8.54 10.39 -35.01
C ASP A 11 -9.91 10.86 -35.55
N GLU A 12 -11.01 10.33 -35.01
CA GLU A 12 -12.38 10.78 -35.33
C GLU A 12 -12.61 12.27 -35.02
N LEU A 13 -11.93 12.78 -33.98
CA LEU A 13 -11.99 14.20 -33.60
C LEU A 13 -10.94 15.04 -34.32
N PHE A 14 -10.14 14.46 -35.22
CA PHE A 14 -9.00 15.14 -35.89
C PHE A 14 -8.01 15.78 -34.91
N ILE A 15 -7.80 15.17 -33.74
CA ILE A 15 -6.88 15.66 -32.72
C ILE A 15 -5.49 15.10 -33.00
N LYS A 16 -4.50 15.97 -33.12
CA LYS A 16 -3.11 15.57 -33.19
C LYS A 16 -2.61 15.14 -31.82
N TYR A 17 -1.99 13.98 -31.73
CA TYR A 17 -1.43 13.46 -30.50
C TYR A 17 -0.07 12.79 -30.71
N VAL A 18 0.71 12.70 -29.64
CA VAL A 18 1.95 11.94 -29.58
C VAL A 18 1.79 10.83 -28.55
N LEU A 19 2.13 9.60 -28.95
CA LEU A 19 2.14 8.44 -28.05
C LEU A 19 3.54 8.31 -27.45
N HIS A 20 3.58 8.28 -26.14
CA HIS A 20 4.76 7.96 -25.36
C HIS A 20 4.52 6.58 -24.76
N ALA A 21 5.10 5.54 -25.36
CA ALA A 21 4.95 4.14 -24.93
C ALA A 21 6.31 3.52 -24.63
N ASN A 22 6.33 2.56 -23.70
CA ASN A 22 7.53 1.82 -23.30
C ASN A 22 8.68 2.73 -22.85
N ILE A 23 8.37 3.76 -22.06
CA ILE A 23 9.38 4.65 -21.53
C ILE A 23 10.09 3.92 -20.39
N SER A 24 10.93 2.94 -20.75
CA SER A 24 11.78 2.24 -19.82
C SER A 24 12.87 3.20 -19.33
N THR A 25 12.71 3.69 -18.12
CA THR A 25 13.80 4.32 -17.38
C THR A 25 14.18 3.40 -16.23
N SER A 26 15.45 3.39 -15.88
CA SER A 26 16.03 2.64 -14.75
C SER A 26 15.50 3.08 -13.37
N LYS A 27 14.43 3.90 -13.34
CA LYS A 27 13.70 4.35 -12.14
C LYS A 27 12.21 4.38 -12.49
N PRO A 28 11.32 4.04 -11.53
CA PRO A 28 9.88 4.16 -11.75
C PRO A 28 9.54 5.58 -12.20
N LEU A 29 8.94 5.69 -13.37
CA LEU A 29 8.63 6.96 -13.99
C LEU A 29 7.58 7.68 -13.16
N ASN A 30 7.98 8.78 -12.51
CA ASN A 30 7.00 9.66 -11.89
C ASN A 30 6.32 10.45 -13.00
N PHE A 31 5.03 10.16 -13.26
CA PHE A 31 4.20 10.81 -14.29
C PHE A 31 4.38 12.33 -14.34
N SER A 32 4.27 13.01 -13.18
CA SER A 32 4.44 14.46 -13.12
C SER A 32 5.88 14.91 -13.43
N ALA A 33 6.90 14.11 -13.05
CA ALA A 33 8.29 14.42 -13.36
C ALA A 33 8.56 14.27 -14.87
N TYR A 34 8.00 13.23 -15.49
CA TYR A 34 8.09 13.04 -16.93
C TYR A 34 7.39 14.17 -17.70
N ALA A 35 6.17 14.52 -17.31
CA ALA A 35 5.43 15.64 -17.91
C ALA A 35 6.24 16.93 -17.86
N ARG A 36 6.89 17.23 -16.71
CA ARG A 36 7.78 18.39 -16.57
C ARG A 36 8.98 18.34 -17.51
N SER A 37 9.59 17.15 -17.70
CA SER A 37 10.76 16.99 -18.57
C SER A 37 10.48 17.32 -20.04
N ILE A 38 9.22 17.13 -20.48
CA ILE A 38 8.76 17.47 -21.83
C ILE A 38 7.96 18.79 -21.87
N SER A 39 7.90 19.54 -20.76
CA SER A 39 7.14 20.78 -20.60
C SER A 39 5.64 20.63 -20.93
N ALA A 40 5.03 19.53 -20.51
CA ALA A 40 3.61 19.27 -20.63
C ALA A 40 2.92 19.33 -19.25
N CYS A 41 1.64 19.70 -19.22
CA CYS A 41 0.82 19.69 -18.02
C CYS A 41 0.32 18.27 -17.76
N PRO A 42 0.62 17.64 -16.59
CA PRO A 42 0.12 16.31 -16.27
C PRO A 42 -1.35 16.37 -15.87
N VAL A 43 -2.21 15.72 -16.64
CA VAL A 43 -3.65 15.66 -16.38
C VAL A 43 -4.00 14.33 -15.74
N LYS A 44 -4.62 14.38 -14.55
CA LYS A 44 -5.21 13.22 -13.88
C LYS A 44 -6.71 13.27 -14.00
N ALA A 45 -7.31 12.15 -14.37
CA ALA A 45 -8.76 11.98 -14.38
C ALA A 45 -9.15 10.86 -13.39
N VAL A 46 -10.20 11.12 -12.62
CA VAL A 46 -10.70 10.23 -11.56
C VAL A 46 -12.20 10.08 -11.70
N LEU A 47 -12.69 8.85 -11.55
CA LEU A 47 -14.12 8.55 -11.56
C LEU A 47 -14.71 8.74 -10.17
N PHE A 48 -15.71 9.58 -10.09
CA PHE A 48 -16.56 9.77 -8.92
C PHE A 48 -18.00 9.40 -9.25
N ALA A 49 -18.80 9.12 -8.24
CA ALA A 49 -20.22 8.87 -8.39
C ALA A 49 -21.02 9.32 -7.18
N ASP A 50 -22.29 9.60 -7.40
CA ASP A 50 -23.34 9.75 -6.40
C ASP A 50 -24.64 9.09 -6.90
N GLU A 51 -25.78 9.40 -6.26
CA GLU A 51 -27.10 8.88 -6.67
C GLU A 51 -27.51 9.32 -8.09
N ARG A 52 -26.98 10.44 -8.59
CA ARG A 52 -27.26 10.95 -9.95
C ARG A 52 -26.41 10.28 -11.03
N GLY A 53 -25.46 9.43 -10.64
CA GLY A 53 -24.62 8.66 -11.55
C GLY A 53 -23.13 9.06 -11.54
N PRO A 54 -22.34 8.53 -12.49
CA PRO A 54 -20.90 8.74 -12.54
C PRO A 54 -20.54 10.13 -13.09
N VAL A 55 -19.38 10.63 -12.70
CA VAL A 55 -18.74 11.83 -13.24
C VAL A 55 -17.22 11.66 -13.25
N ILE A 56 -16.58 12.08 -14.33
CA ILE A 56 -15.12 12.12 -14.41
C ILE A 56 -14.66 13.52 -13.97
N VAL A 57 -13.75 13.57 -13.01
CA VAL A 57 -13.13 14.80 -12.51
C VAL A 57 -11.70 14.86 -13.00
N ALA A 58 -11.35 15.86 -13.81
CA ALA A 58 -10.03 16.05 -14.39
C ALA A 58 -9.34 17.28 -13.81
N PHE A 59 -8.09 17.13 -13.40
CA PHE A 59 -7.29 18.18 -12.77
C PHE A 59 -5.79 17.98 -13.02
N ASN A 60 -4.97 19.02 -12.74
CA ASN A 60 -3.53 18.90 -12.80
C ASN A 60 -3.03 17.93 -11.71
N ALA A 61 -2.31 16.87 -12.10
CA ALA A 61 -1.82 15.85 -11.18
C ALA A 61 -0.85 16.39 -10.11
N GLU A 62 -0.29 17.58 -10.30
CA GLU A 62 0.57 18.25 -9.31
C GLU A 62 -0.23 18.97 -8.22
N ASN A 63 -1.51 19.27 -8.46
CA ASN A 63 -2.40 19.92 -7.52
C ASN A 63 -3.09 18.89 -6.60
N GLY A 64 -3.56 19.37 -5.44
CA GLY A 64 -4.41 18.57 -4.58
C GLY A 64 -5.88 18.84 -4.86
N LEU A 65 -6.67 17.76 -4.94
CA LEU A 65 -8.12 17.86 -4.99
C LEU A 65 -8.66 18.35 -3.64
N ASP A 66 -9.47 19.42 -3.67
CA ASP A 66 -10.24 19.89 -2.54
C ASP A 66 -11.67 19.34 -2.65
N PHE A 67 -12.00 18.38 -1.81
CA PHE A 67 -13.30 17.69 -1.87
C PHE A 67 -14.47 18.61 -1.51
N ASP A 68 -14.25 19.54 -0.58
CA ASP A 68 -15.30 20.50 -0.19
C ASP A 68 -15.58 21.49 -1.32
N ALA A 69 -14.51 22.00 -1.95
CA ALA A 69 -14.62 22.86 -3.13
C ALA A 69 -15.26 22.11 -4.31
N LEU A 70 -14.91 20.84 -4.53
CA LEU A 70 -15.51 20.00 -5.57
C LEU A 70 -17.02 19.80 -5.31
N ALA A 71 -17.40 19.47 -4.07
CA ALA A 71 -18.80 19.31 -3.70
C ALA A 71 -19.60 20.61 -3.90
N ALA A 72 -19.06 21.73 -3.45
CA ALA A 72 -19.67 23.06 -3.66
C ALA A 72 -19.78 23.43 -5.15
N ALA A 73 -18.73 23.21 -5.93
CA ALA A 73 -18.67 23.53 -7.34
C ALA A 73 -19.62 22.70 -8.21
N THR A 74 -19.81 21.42 -7.85
CA THR A 74 -20.68 20.49 -8.58
C THR A 74 -22.10 20.40 -8.01
N GLN A 75 -22.32 20.89 -6.81
CA GLN A 75 -23.55 20.69 -6.03
C GLN A 75 -23.91 19.21 -5.90
N ARG A 76 -22.87 18.37 -5.71
CA ARG A 76 -22.98 16.91 -5.59
C ARG A 76 -22.10 16.39 -4.46
N GLN A 77 -22.62 15.43 -3.71
CA GLN A 77 -21.84 14.68 -2.71
C GLN A 77 -21.18 13.49 -3.41
N LEU A 78 -20.03 13.76 -4.00
CA LEU A 78 -19.31 12.79 -4.81
C LEU A 78 -18.42 11.91 -3.96
N SER A 79 -18.50 10.60 -4.16
CA SER A 79 -17.59 9.61 -3.61
C SER A 79 -16.75 8.97 -4.72
N LEU A 80 -15.54 8.53 -4.39
CA LEU A 80 -14.69 7.79 -5.31
C LEU A 80 -15.41 6.49 -5.71
N ASP A 81 -15.61 6.28 -7.01
CA ASP A 81 -16.19 5.05 -7.53
C ASP A 81 -15.05 4.07 -7.90
N PRO A 82 -15.05 2.85 -7.36
CA PRO A 82 -14.07 1.83 -7.73
C PRO A 82 -14.32 1.22 -9.14
N GLY A 83 -15.30 1.76 -9.90
CA GLY A 83 -15.62 1.37 -11.27
C GLY A 83 -16.34 0.04 -11.42
N LYS A 84 -16.67 -0.64 -10.34
CA LYS A 84 -17.40 -1.91 -10.40
C LYS A 84 -18.80 -1.72 -11.02
N LYS A 85 -19.48 -0.65 -10.62
CA LYS A 85 -20.84 -0.31 -11.09
C LYS A 85 -20.89 0.16 -12.55
N TYR A 86 -19.85 0.86 -13.01
CA TYR A 86 -19.80 1.51 -14.32
C TYR A 86 -18.81 0.87 -15.29
N LYS A 87 -18.38 -0.37 -15.02
CA LYS A 87 -17.39 -1.10 -15.81
C LYS A 87 -17.74 -1.21 -17.29
N SER A 88 -19.03 -1.38 -17.60
CA SER A 88 -19.52 -1.44 -18.97
C SER A 88 -19.35 -0.12 -19.73
N GLN A 89 -19.58 1.02 -19.04
CA GLN A 89 -19.40 2.36 -19.63
C GLN A 89 -17.93 2.68 -19.86
N LEU A 90 -17.05 2.20 -18.97
CA LEU A 90 -15.60 2.37 -19.12
C LEU A 90 -15.01 1.51 -20.25
N GLN A 91 -15.81 0.64 -20.89
CA GLN A 91 -15.41 -0.13 -22.07
C GLN A 91 -14.09 -0.91 -21.93
N GLY A 92 -13.76 -1.34 -20.71
CA GLY A 92 -12.53 -2.08 -20.39
C GLY A 92 -11.33 -1.20 -19.96
N PHE A 93 -11.48 0.12 -19.89
CA PHE A 93 -10.44 0.98 -19.35
C PHE A 93 -10.29 0.82 -17.83
N SER A 94 -9.03 0.89 -17.38
CA SER A 94 -8.71 0.88 -15.95
C SER A 94 -9.05 2.25 -15.34
N ILE A 95 -9.67 2.26 -14.17
CA ILE A 95 -9.91 3.50 -13.41
C ILE A 95 -8.59 4.15 -12.98
N ARG A 96 -7.56 3.36 -12.77
CA ARG A 96 -6.24 3.83 -12.35
C ARG A 96 -5.58 4.70 -13.43
N HIS A 97 -5.75 4.32 -14.71
CA HIS A 97 -5.19 5.00 -15.88
C HIS A 97 -6.33 5.50 -16.78
N LEU A 98 -7.29 6.21 -16.16
CA LEU A 98 -8.44 6.72 -16.89
C LEU A 98 -8.06 7.99 -17.65
N PRO A 99 -8.07 7.97 -19.00
CA PRO A 99 -7.90 9.21 -19.78
C PRO A 99 -9.06 10.18 -19.55
N PRO A 100 -8.84 11.50 -19.64
CA PRO A 100 -9.90 12.53 -19.51
C PRO A 100 -10.78 12.60 -20.76
N LEU A 101 -11.42 11.50 -21.11
CA LEU A 101 -12.19 11.31 -22.35
C LEU A 101 -13.67 11.04 -22.06
N GLY A 102 -14.31 11.93 -21.30
CA GLY A 102 -15.71 11.76 -20.86
C GLY A 102 -16.69 11.42 -22.00
N ARG A 103 -16.49 11.99 -23.18
CA ARG A 103 -17.32 11.69 -24.38
C ARG A 103 -17.16 10.26 -24.88
N LEU A 104 -15.96 9.69 -24.81
CA LEU A 104 -15.71 8.31 -25.18
C LEU A 104 -16.48 7.32 -24.29
N TYR A 105 -16.57 7.64 -23.00
CA TYR A 105 -17.26 6.81 -22.01
C TYR A 105 -18.74 7.15 -21.85
N GLN A 106 -19.21 8.22 -22.49
CA GLN A 106 -20.55 8.78 -22.27
C GLN A 106 -20.80 9.13 -20.79
N ILE A 107 -19.76 9.58 -20.10
CA ILE A 107 -19.77 10.02 -18.69
C ILE A 107 -19.54 11.53 -18.64
N PRO A 108 -20.40 12.30 -17.95
CA PRO A 108 -20.18 13.71 -17.72
C PRO A 108 -18.79 13.99 -17.11
N MET A 109 -18.17 15.08 -17.54
CA MET A 109 -16.84 15.46 -17.05
C MET A 109 -16.84 16.87 -16.46
N VAL A 110 -16.16 17.02 -15.33
CA VAL A 110 -15.89 18.29 -14.66
C VAL A 110 -14.37 18.51 -14.65
N ILE A 111 -13.94 19.70 -15.00
CA ILE A 111 -12.54 20.03 -15.21
C ILE A 111 -12.15 21.19 -14.29
N ASP A 112 -11.00 21.05 -13.65
CA ASP A 112 -10.41 22.14 -12.89
C ASP A 112 -9.94 23.28 -13.83
N GLU A 113 -10.28 24.50 -13.48
CA GLU A 113 -9.91 25.68 -14.27
C GLU A 113 -8.39 25.85 -14.38
N GLY A 114 -7.61 25.34 -13.45
CA GLY A 114 -6.16 25.35 -13.48
C GLY A 114 -5.54 24.55 -14.64
N LEU A 115 -6.32 23.70 -15.31
CA LEU A 115 -5.90 23.03 -16.54
C LEU A 115 -5.97 23.92 -17.78
N ILE A 116 -6.70 25.03 -17.72
CA ILE A 116 -6.98 25.83 -18.93
C ILE A 116 -5.78 26.73 -19.26
N GLY A 117 -5.40 26.74 -20.53
CA GLY A 117 -4.36 27.67 -21.02
C GLY A 117 -2.95 27.07 -21.12
N GLN A 118 -2.77 25.82 -20.82
CA GLN A 118 -1.47 25.14 -20.98
C GLN A 118 -1.19 24.87 -22.47
N ALA A 119 0.09 24.85 -22.85
CA ALA A 119 0.49 24.65 -24.24
C ALA A 119 0.35 23.16 -24.66
N ARG A 120 0.68 22.25 -23.76
CA ARG A 120 0.64 20.80 -23.97
C ARG A 120 0.11 20.12 -22.73
N TYR A 121 -0.58 18.98 -22.94
CA TYR A 121 -1.20 18.18 -21.91
C TYR A 121 -0.79 16.73 -22.08
N LEU A 122 -0.44 16.10 -20.97
CA LEU A 122 -0.08 14.69 -20.91
C LEU A 122 -1.05 13.96 -20.00
N PHE A 123 -1.56 12.80 -20.39
CA PHE A 123 -2.38 11.95 -19.54
C PHE A 123 -2.06 10.48 -19.72
N GLU A 124 -2.21 9.72 -18.64
CA GLU A 124 -2.02 8.28 -18.62
C GLU A 124 -3.13 7.57 -19.39
N PHE A 125 -2.75 6.46 -20.07
CA PHE A 125 -3.73 5.55 -20.64
C PHE A 125 -3.17 4.12 -20.60
N GLU A 126 -3.86 3.10 -20.41
CA GLU A 126 -3.46 1.68 -20.34
C GLU A 126 -2.51 1.30 -19.20
N SER A 127 -1.41 1.99 -18.97
CA SER A 127 -0.40 1.64 -17.95
C SER A 127 0.33 2.87 -17.40
N ASP A 128 1.11 2.66 -16.33
CA ASP A 128 1.98 3.70 -15.73
C ASP A 128 3.13 4.14 -16.68
N GLU A 129 3.34 3.43 -17.81
CA GLU A 129 4.42 3.69 -18.78
C GLU A 129 3.90 4.14 -20.16
N SER A 130 2.58 4.37 -20.26
CA SER A 130 1.93 4.74 -21.51
C SER A 130 1.19 6.06 -21.35
N PHE A 131 1.60 7.07 -22.13
CA PHE A 131 1.02 8.42 -22.06
C PHE A 131 0.61 8.92 -23.44
N ILE A 132 -0.40 9.77 -23.45
CA ILE A 132 -0.82 10.51 -24.63
C ILE A 132 -0.56 12.00 -24.37
N GLU A 133 0.14 12.64 -25.29
CA GLU A 133 0.34 14.07 -25.32
C GLU A 133 -0.56 14.69 -26.39
N VAL A 134 -1.25 15.77 -26.04
CA VAL A 134 -2.04 16.59 -26.96
C VAL A 134 -1.69 18.07 -26.79
N ASP A 135 -1.83 18.84 -27.85
CA ASP A 135 -1.66 20.29 -27.79
C ASP A 135 -2.88 21.00 -27.17
N GLN A 136 -2.77 22.30 -26.99
CA GLN A 136 -3.84 23.13 -26.43
C GLN A 136 -5.15 23.03 -27.21
N GLN A 137 -5.07 22.96 -28.55
CA GLN A 137 -6.25 22.88 -29.39
C GLN A 137 -6.94 21.51 -29.27
N GLY A 138 -6.17 20.45 -29.31
CA GLY A 138 -6.67 19.09 -29.10
C GLY A 138 -7.31 18.93 -27.73
N PHE A 139 -6.68 19.44 -26.68
CA PHE A 139 -7.26 19.39 -25.34
C PHE A 139 -8.57 20.16 -25.21
N LYS A 140 -8.66 21.35 -25.85
CA LYS A 140 -9.92 22.11 -25.89
C LYS A 140 -11.05 21.32 -26.56
N GLN A 141 -10.74 20.55 -27.60
CA GLN A 141 -11.73 19.69 -28.26
C GLN A 141 -12.16 18.52 -27.38
N LEU A 142 -11.21 17.89 -26.65
CA LEU A 142 -11.50 16.80 -25.71
C LEU A 142 -12.45 17.22 -24.60
N ILE A 143 -12.25 18.41 -24.06
CA ILE A 143 -13.04 18.94 -22.94
C ILE A 143 -14.32 19.68 -23.37
N GLN A 144 -14.63 19.70 -24.65
CA GLN A 144 -15.83 20.37 -25.14
C GLN A 144 -17.10 19.76 -24.52
N GLY A 145 -17.96 20.61 -23.95
CA GLY A 145 -19.15 20.19 -23.22
C GLY A 145 -18.94 19.84 -21.74
N SER A 146 -17.71 19.87 -21.26
CA SER A 146 -17.41 19.67 -19.84
C SER A 146 -17.64 20.91 -19.00
N GLN A 147 -18.05 20.74 -17.75
CA GLN A 147 -18.15 21.83 -16.79
C GLN A 147 -16.75 22.25 -16.33
N LYS A 148 -16.48 23.55 -16.28
CA LYS A 148 -15.22 24.12 -15.80
C LYS A 148 -15.48 24.73 -14.43
N LYS A 149 -14.71 24.34 -13.45
CA LYS A 149 -14.87 24.75 -12.05
C LYS A 149 -13.51 24.79 -11.36
N HIS A 150 -13.39 25.60 -10.33
CA HIS A 150 -12.17 25.63 -9.51
C HIS A 150 -12.37 24.77 -8.26
N PHE A 151 -11.56 23.70 -8.11
CA PHE A 151 -11.65 22.76 -7.01
C PHE A 151 -10.31 22.11 -6.66
N THR A 152 -9.18 22.72 -7.06
CA THR A 152 -7.85 22.27 -6.66
C THR A 152 -7.09 23.35 -5.91
N LYS A 153 -6.17 22.94 -5.05
CA LYS A 153 -5.22 23.83 -4.36
C LYS A 153 -3.82 23.58 -4.88
N SER A 154 -3.10 24.65 -5.23
CA SER A 154 -1.70 24.55 -5.63
C SER A 154 -0.82 24.13 -4.43
N VAL A 155 0.37 23.56 -4.72
CA VAL A 155 1.34 23.20 -3.67
C VAL A 155 1.82 24.42 -2.89
N SER A 156 1.85 25.63 -3.52
CA SER A 156 2.20 26.90 -2.89
C SER A 156 1.14 27.37 -1.89
N GLU A 157 -0.14 27.25 -2.21
CA GLU A 157 -1.26 27.65 -1.35
C GLU A 157 -1.39 26.75 -0.10
N ARG A 158 -0.94 25.49 -0.19
CA ARG A 158 -0.85 24.60 0.99
C ARG A 158 0.24 25.01 1.98
N ARG A 159 1.30 25.69 1.53
CA ARG A 159 2.39 26.20 2.39
C ARG A 159 1.99 27.48 3.14
N THR A 160 1.14 28.32 2.59
CA THR A 160 0.69 29.57 3.21
C THR A 160 -0.36 29.34 4.29
N GLN A 161 -1.20 28.33 4.20
CA GLN A 161 -2.17 27.98 5.25
C GLN A 161 -1.56 27.29 6.48
N SER A 162 -0.31 26.83 6.40
CA SER A 162 0.43 26.27 7.53
C SER A 162 1.32 27.30 8.28
N SER A 163 1.41 28.54 7.79
CA SER A 163 2.24 29.61 8.38
C SER A 163 1.47 30.71 9.12
N ASP A 164 0.12 30.70 9.07
CA ASP A 164 -0.71 31.74 9.69
C ASP A 164 -1.26 31.38 11.10
N SER A 165 -0.58 30.47 11.82
CA SER A 165 -0.86 30.20 13.25
C SER A 165 0.31 30.57 14.18
N GLY A 166 0.98 31.67 13.88
CA GLY A 166 2.03 32.24 14.72
C GLY A 166 1.59 33.63 15.25
N GLY A 167 1.06 33.62 16.47
CA GLY A 167 0.44 34.77 17.10
C GLY A 167 1.37 35.94 17.38
N SER A 168 0.81 37.12 17.34
CA SER A 168 1.35 38.35 17.93
C SER A 168 0.50 38.74 19.13
N LEU A 169 1.16 38.81 20.29
CA LEU A 169 0.66 39.40 21.51
C LEU A 169 0.66 40.94 21.38
N ALA A 170 -0.47 41.61 21.62
CA ALA A 170 -0.48 42.89 22.36
C ALA A 170 -1.88 43.39 22.69
N ASN A 171 -2.10 43.60 23.99
CA ASN A 171 -2.92 44.61 24.67
C ASN A 171 -4.45 44.59 24.64
N GLN A 172 -4.93 44.39 25.90
CA GLN A 172 -6.27 44.71 26.43
C GLN A 172 -6.57 46.25 26.42
N PRO A 173 -7.82 46.76 26.68
CA PRO A 173 -8.55 46.51 27.92
C PRO A 173 -10.10 46.40 27.87
N GLU A 174 -10.61 45.69 28.87
CA GLU A 174 -11.77 45.88 29.79
C GLU A 174 -13.22 46.21 29.32
N ASP A 175 -14.07 45.51 29.98
CA ASP A 175 -15.45 45.77 30.48
C ASP A 175 -16.68 45.55 29.56
N SER A 176 -17.43 44.51 29.84
CA SER A 176 -18.79 44.61 30.43
C SER A 176 -19.44 43.23 30.67
N LYS A 177 -20.03 43.12 31.86
CA LYS A 177 -20.80 42.00 32.41
C LYS A 177 -22.14 41.81 31.66
N MET A 178 -22.54 40.55 31.40
CA MET A 178 -23.88 40.05 31.85
C MET A 178 -24.10 38.58 31.54
N SER A 179 -24.29 37.84 32.57
CA SER A 179 -25.09 36.70 33.00
C SER A 179 -25.59 35.60 32.07
N LEU A 180 -25.23 34.37 32.47
CA LEU A 180 -26.06 33.14 32.62
C LEU A 180 -26.78 32.56 31.39
N GLY A 181 -26.26 31.42 30.95
CA GLY A 181 -26.99 30.46 30.11
C GLY A 181 -26.14 29.17 29.96
N ASP A 182 -26.41 28.25 30.84
CA ASP A 182 -25.91 26.89 30.89
C ASP A 182 -26.11 26.16 29.55
N LYS A 183 -25.04 25.76 28.85
CA LYS A 183 -25.09 24.72 27.82
C LYS A 183 -23.72 24.00 27.74
N SER A 184 -23.76 22.81 28.25
CA SER A 184 -22.86 21.66 28.06
C SER A 184 -21.65 21.85 27.12
N GLN A 185 -20.54 21.66 27.75
CA GLN A 185 -19.19 21.56 27.27
C GLN A 185 -19.06 20.57 26.10
N ASN A 186 -18.77 21.08 24.91
CA ASN A 186 -18.09 20.34 23.89
C ASN A 186 -16.73 21.02 23.63
N LYS A 187 -15.77 20.78 24.51
CA LYS A 187 -14.37 21.07 24.23
C LYS A 187 -13.91 20.12 23.13
N PRO A 188 -13.18 20.57 22.08
CA PRO A 188 -12.54 19.66 21.15
C PRO A 188 -11.57 18.78 21.95
N LYS A 189 -11.83 17.48 21.98
CA LYS A 189 -10.92 16.49 22.59
C LYS A 189 -9.58 16.67 21.89
N LYS A 190 -8.51 17.01 22.64
CA LYS A 190 -7.10 16.76 22.25
C LYS A 190 -7.07 15.39 21.62
N SER A 191 -6.36 15.22 20.48
CA SER A 191 -6.17 13.92 19.84
C SER A 191 -5.68 12.94 20.93
N ALA A 192 -6.58 12.11 21.41
CA ALA A 192 -6.27 11.19 22.49
C ALA A 192 -5.30 10.16 21.92
N LEU A 193 -4.13 10.03 22.55
CA LEU A 193 -3.25 8.89 22.36
C LEU A 193 -4.09 7.62 22.53
N LEU A 194 -3.88 6.64 21.67
CA LEU A 194 -4.48 5.34 21.85
C LEU A 194 -3.93 4.75 23.16
N ASN A 195 -4.81 4.15 23.96
CA ASN A 195 -4.38 3.44 25.16
C ASN A 195 -4.32 1.94 24.84
N VAL A 196 -3.30 1.25 25.33
CA VAL A 196 -3.16 -0.21 25.16
C VAL A 196 -4.39 -0.95 25.68
N ASP A 197 -4.98 -0.49 26.78
CA ASP A 197 -6.15 -1.13 27.35
C ASP A 197 -7.41 -0.88 26.52
N ASP A 198 -7.57 0.31 25.94
CA ASP A 198 -8.65 0.60 24.99
C ASP A 198 -8.51 -0.26 23.72
N VAL A 199 -7.28 -0.43 23.25
CA VAL A 199 -6.99 -1.31 22.10
C VAL A 199 -7.32 -2.76 22.44
N LYS A 200 -6.87 -3.26 23.60
CA LYS A 200 -7.19 -4.63 24.07
C LYS A 200 -8.71 -4.83 24.22
N GLU A 201 -9.42 -3.85 24.79
CA GLU A 201 -10.87 -3.91 24.95
C GLU A 201 -11.60 -3.97 23.59
N ARG A 202 -11.17 -3.18 22.61
CA ARG A 202 -11.72 -3.24 21.24
C ARG A 202 -11.46 -4.60 20.60
N PHE A 203 -10.25 -5.11 20.74
CA PHE A 203 -9.88 -6.43 20.22
C PHE A 203 -10.67 -7.55 20.89
N SER A 204 -10.85 -7.51 22.22
CA SER A 204 -11.65 -8.51 22.95
C SER A 204 -13.14 -8.48 22.58
N LYS A 205 -13.65 -7.30 22.20
CA LYS A 205 -15.04 -7.12 21.74
C LYS A 205 -15.24 -7.38 20.26
N GLY A 206 -14.17 -7.67 19.50
CA GLY A 206 -14.23 -7.88 18.05
C GLY A 206 -14.68 -6.62 17.25
N VAL A 207 -14.55 -5.42 17.84
CA VAL A 207 -15.01 -4.19 17.21
C VAL A 207 -14.01 -3.73 16.16
N ASP A 208 -14.48 -3.59 14.92
CA ASP A 208 -13.69 -3.13 13.76
C ASP A 208 -12.48 -4.01 13.40
N LEU A 209 -12.42 -5.23 13.92
CA LEU A 209 -11.37 -6.18 13.49
C LEU A 209 -11.70 -6.77 12.12
N PRO A 210 -10.71 -6.88 11.25
CA PRO A 210 -10.88 -7.68 10.04
C PRO A 210 -11.20 -9.12 10.42
N VAL A 211 -12.24 -9.67 9.79
CA VAL A 211 -12.65 -11.05 10.01
C VAL A 211 -11.57 -11.96 9.40
N MET A 212 -11.25 -13.06 10.11
CA MET A 212 -10.35 -14.08 9.56
C MET A 212 -10.96 -14.67 8.28
N PRO A 213 -10.28 -14.59 7.11
CA PRO A 213 -10.78 -15.19 5.89
C PRO A 213 -10.87 -16.71 6.01
N THR A 214 -11.94 -17.30 5.51
CA THR A 214 -12.14 -18.76 5.55
C THR A 214 -10.98 -19.50 4.89
N VAL A 215 -10.50 -19.01 3.76
CA VAL A 215 -9.35 -19.61 3.06
C VAL A 215 -8.08 -19.56 3.92
N ALA A 216 -7.82 -18.45 4.62
CA ALA A 216 -6.67 -18.33 5.50
C ALA A 216 -6.76 -19.32 6.68
N ASP A 217 -7.93 -19.47 7.32
CA ASP A 217 -8.16 -20.46 8.38
C ASP A 217 -7.90 -21.88 7.90
N GLN A 218 -8.39 -22.24 6.71
CA GLN A 218 -8.18 -23.56 6.12
C GLN A 218 -6.72 -23.80 5.72
N LEU A 219 -6.02 -22.80 5.17
CA LEU A 219 -4.58 -22.90 4.87
C LEU A 219 -3.73 -23.14 6.13
N ILE A 220 -4.10 -22.49 7.24
CA ILE A 220 -3.40 -22.70 8.52
C ILE A 220 -3.64 -24.10 9.08
N LYS A 221 -4.87 -24.59 9.01
CA LYS A 221 -5.19 -25.99 9.40
C LYS A 221 -4.40 -26.98 8.56
N MET A 222 -4.42 -26.81 7.25
CA MET A 222 -3.65 -27.61 6.31
C MET A 222 -2.15 -27.62 6.66
N LYS A 223 -1.59 -26.44 6.99
CA LYS A 223 -0.19 -26.31 7.40
C LYS A 223 0.12 -27.01 8.73
N SER A 224 -0.84 -27.08 9.65
CA SER A 224 -0.66 -27.71 10.97
C SER A 224 -0.78 -29.24 10.94
N GLU A 225 -1.55 -29.77 10.01
CA GLU A 225 -1.87 -31.19 9.93
C GLU A 225 -0.79 -32.00 9.20
N ASP A 226 0.10 -31.39 8.43
CA ASP A 226 1.21 -31.98 7.66
C ASP A 226 0.80 -33.20 6.77
N ASN A 227 -0.49 -33.46 6.59
CA ASN A 227 -1.03 -34.60 5.89
C ASN A 227 -2.12 -34.20 4.90
N PHE A 228 -1.72 -33.51 3.84
CA PHE A 228 -2.61 -33.12 2.75
C PHE A 228 -1.92 -33.38 1.40
N GLU A 229 -2.72 -33.59 0.36
CA GLU A 229 -2.21 -33.71 -0.99
C GLU A 229 -2.06 -32.32 -1.64
N MET A 230 -1.11 -32.19 -2.57
CA MET A 230 -0.91 -30.95 -3.33
C MET A 230 -2.20 -30.48 -4.01
N LEU A 231 -3.05 -31.40 -4.43
CA LEU A 231 -4.32 -31.10 -5.07
C LEU A 231 -5.33 -30.45 -4.11
N ASP A 232 -5.29 -30.81 -2.81
CA ASP A 232 -6.14 -30.18 -1.79
C ASP A 232 -5.79 -28.71 -1.62
N LEU A 233 -4.49 -28.38 -1.66
CA LEU A 233 -4.01 -27.01 -1.64
C LEU A 233 -4.46 -26.23 -2.89
N VAL A 234 -4.37 -26.85 -4.07
CA VAL A 234 -4.84 -26.25 -5.34
C VAL A 234 -6.31 -25.92 -5.23
N HIS A 235 -7.18 -26.87 -4.87
CA HIS A 235 -8.61 -26.63 -4.72
C HIS A 235 -8.94 -25.55 -3.69
N LEU A 236 -8.19 -25.51 -2.59
CA LEU A 236 -8.39 -24.49 -1.56
C LEU A 236 -8.04 -23.09 -2.10
N ILE A 237 -6.93 -22.94 -2.82
CA ILE A 237 -6.55 -21.67 -3.47
C ILE A 237 -7.60 -21.28 -4.50
N GLU A 238 -8.09 -22.21 -5.33
CA GLU A 238 -9.09 -21.98 -6.37
C GLU A 238 -10.45 -21.55 -5.80
N SER A 239 -10.74 -21.83 -4.54
CA SER A 239 -11.95 -21.39 -3.87
C SER A 239 -12.02 -19.86 -3.68
N ASP A 240 -10.87 -19.15 -3.75
CA ASP A 240 -10.79 -17.68 -3.69
C ASP A 240 -10.24 -17.14 -5.03
N PRO A 241 -11.10 -16.50 -5.85
CA PRO A 241 -10.68 -15.99 -7.18
C PRO A 241 -9.57 -14.92 -7.11
N VAL A 242 -9.47 -14.17 -6.01
CA VAL A 242 -8.46 -13.12 -5.86
C VAL A 242 -7.12 -13.74 -5.54
N VAL A 243 -7.08 -14.70 -4.61
CA VAL A 243 -5.87 -15.46 -4.29
C VAL A 243 -5.41 -16.24 -5.51
N SER A 244 -6.31 -16.92 -6.23
CA SER A 244 -6.01 -17.64 -7.47
C SER A 244 -5.32 -16.77 -8.50
N ALA A 245 -5.92 -15.63 -8.83
CA ALA A 245 -5.37 -14.72 -9.84
C ALA A 245 -3.97 -14.19 -9.44
N LYS A 246 -3.77 -13.88 -8.14
CA LYS A 246 -2.49 -13.40 -7.62
C LYS A 246 -1.42 -14.49 -7.61
N ILE A 247 -1.76 -15.72 -7.27
CA ILE A 247 -0.83 -16.87 -7.30
C ILE A 247 -0.35 -17.14 -8.74
N ILE A 248 -1.27 -17.17 -9.70
CA ILE A 248 -0.93 -17.35 -11.12
C ILE A 248 -0.03 -16.21 -11.60
N SER A 249 -0.41 -14.96 -11.29
CA SER A 249 0.40 -13.79 -11.65
C SER A 249 1.80 -13.82 -11.02
N TYR A 250 1.92 -14.27 -9.77
CA TYR A 250 3.19 -14.39 -9.08
C TYR A 250 4.07 -15.48 -9.71
N ALA A 251 3.51 -16.64 -10.00
CA ALA A 251 4.24 -17.74 -10.63
C ALA A 251 4.73 -17.39 -12.05
N ASN A 252 4.00 -16.55 -12.77
CA ASN A 252 4.40 -15.99 -14.06
C ASN A 252 5.43 -14.85 -13.94
N SER A 253 5.85 -14.47 -12.75
CA SER A 253 6.85 -13.41 -12.60
C SER A 253 8.22 -13.88 -13.12
N PRO A 254 9.04 -12.98 -13.67
CA PRO A 254 10.39 -13.31 -14.14
C PRO A 254 11.30 -13.93 -13.08
N PHE A 255 10.96 -13.76 -11.79
CA PHE A 255 11.67 -14.35 -10.66
C PHE A 255 11.85 -15.87 -10.77
N PHE A 256 10.83 -16.57 -11.25
CA PHE A 256 10.89 -18.03 -11.37
C PHE A 256 11.48 -18.53 -12.67
N SER A 257 11.79 -17.63 -13.61
CA SER A 257 12.41 -17.95 -14.92
C SER A 257 11.70 -19.11 -15.66
N TYR A 258 10.38 -19.21 -15.51
CA TYR A 258 9.59 -20.26 -16.17
C TYR A 258 9.39 -19.88 -17.64
N GLU A 259 9.82 -20.77 -18.54
CA GLU A 259 9.64 -20.59 -20.00
C GLU A 259 8.24 -21.05 -20.42
N GLY A 260 7.25 -20.21 -20.24
CA GLY A 260 5.87 -20.50 -20.58
C GLY A 260 4.91 -19.46 -20.00
N ASN A 261 3.62 -19.68 -20.20
CA ASN A 261 2.55 -18.91 -19.57
C ASN A 261 1.68 -19.85 -18.75
N LEU A 262 1.64 -19.65 -17.45
CA LEU A 262 0.82 -20.43 -16.54
C LEU A 262 -0.59 -19.83 -16.50
N GLU A 263 -1.60 -20.65 -16.75
CA GLU A 263 -2.99 -20.20 -16.81
C GLU A 263 -3.82 -20.67 -15.60
N THR A 264 -3.33 -21.67 -14.88
CA THR A 264 -4.05 -22.30 -13.78
C THR A 264 -3.27 -22.28 -12.47
N VAL A 265 -3.97 -22.31 -11.34
CA VAL A 265 -3.35 -22.48 -10.00
C VAL A 265 -2.58 -23.79 -9.94
N GLN A 266 -3.16 -24.84 -10.52
CA GLN A 266 -2.51 -26.15 -10.55
C GLN A 266 -1.14 -26.09 -11.23
N GLU A 267 -1.04 -25.49 -12.42
CA GLU A 267 0.24 -25.30 -13.11
C GLU A 267 1.23 -24.47 -12.28
N ALA A 268 0.74 -23.36 -11.68
CA ALA A 268 1.57 -22.51 -10.83
C ALA A 268 2.18 -23.26 -9.66
N VAL A 269 1.37 -24.10 -8.99
CA VAL A 269 1.81 -24.91 -7.84
C VAL A 269 2.72 -26.05 -8.26
N TYR A 270 2.36 -26.79 -9.32
CA TYR A 270 3.10 -28.01 -9.72
C TYR A 270 4.42 -27.72 -10.43
N HIS A 271 4.47 -26.67 -11.25
CA HIS A 271 5.63 -26.41 -12.13
C HIS A 271 6.60 -25.39 -11.56
N VAL A 272 6.13 -24.49 -10.70
CA VAL A 272 6.93 -23.30 -10.32
C VAL A 272 7.07 -23.16 -8.80
N LEU A 273 5.97 -23.04 -8.07
CA LEU A 273 6.02 -22.62 -6.67
C LEU A 273 6.27 -23.77 -5.69
N GLY A 274 5.73 -24.95 -5.98
CA GLY A 274 5.68 -26.04 -5.01
C GLY A 274 4.69 -25.75 -3.87
N VAL A 275 4.51 -26.76 -2.99
CA VAL A 275 3.51 -26.72 -1.91
C VAL A 275 3.80 -25.63 -0.89
N ASP A 276 5.02 -25.58 -0.36
CA ASP A 276 5.36 -24.67 0.75
C ASP A 276 5.24 -23.19 0.38
N ILE A 277 5.76 -22.81 -0.79
CA ILE A 277 5.70 -21.43 -1.27
C ILE A 277 4.25 -21.05 -1.57
N SER A 278 3.51 -21.89 -2.27
CA SER A 278 2.11 -21.66 -2.61
C SER A 278 1.25 -21.48 -1.37
N LEU A 279 1.41 -22.34 -0.36
CA LEU A 279 0.68 -22.23 0.90
C LEU A 279 1.00 -20.93 1.64
N ASN A 280 2.28 -20.59 1.77
CA ASN A 280 2.71 -19.40 2.50
C ASN A 280 2.27 -18.09 1.83
N ILE A 281 2.39 -18.02 0.50
CA ILE A 281 1.96 -16.83 -0.25
C ILE A 281 0.44 -16.72 -0.25
N SER A 282 -0.29 -17.83 -0.47
CA SER A 282 -1.75 -17.83 -0.43
C SER A 282 -2.28 -17.37 0.93
N LEU A 283 -1.64 -17.81 2.02
CA LEU A 283 -1.98 -17.37 3.36
C LEU A 283 -1.75 -15.86 3.53
N ALA A 284 -0.60 -15.35 3.11
CA ALA A 284 -0.31 -13.91 3.19
C ALA A 284 -1.27 -13.07 2.33
N LEU A 285 -1.58 -13.55 1.12
CA LEU A 285 -2.54 -12.90 0.23
C LEU A 285 -3.94 -12.85 0.86
N ALA A 286 -4.41 -13.97 1.40
CA ALA A 286 -5.72 -14.06 2.03
C ALA A 286 -5.81 -13.14 3.26
N LEU A 287 -4.80 -13.12 4.11
CA LEU A 287 -4.74 -12.24 5.28
C LEU A 287 -4.64 -10.76 4.88
N GLY A 288 -3.81 -10.45 3.89
CA GLY A 288 -3.56 -9.08 3.44
C GLY A 288 -4.79 -8.37 2.86
N GLN A 289 -5.69 -9.10 2.20
CA GLN A 289 -6.93 -8.56 1.62
C GLN A 289 -7.87 -7.90 2.63
N GLN A 290 -7.73 -8.21 3.91
CA GLN A 290 -8.61 -7.70 4.95
C GLN A 290 -8.29 -6.25 5.36
N PHE A 291 -7.15 -5.71 4.94
CA PHE A 291 -6.69 -4.42 5.42
C PHE A 291 -6.91 -3.29 4.41
N ASN A 292 -7.59 -2.24 4.85
CA ASN A 292 -7.84 -1.02 4.10
C ASN A 292 -7.13 0.16 4.79
N GLY A 293 -5.80 0.20 4.68
CA GLY A 293 -4.94 1.25 5.23
C GLY A 293 -4.47 2.26 4.17
N PRO A 294 -3.66 3.26 4.55
CA PRO A 294 -3.03 4.16 3.61
C PRO A 294 -2.08 3.40 2.70
N MET A 295 -2.18 3.63 1.38
CA MET A 295 -1.35 2.95 0.38
C MET A 295 0.07 3.53 0.29
N LYS A 296 0.27 4.82 0.63
CA LYS A 296 1.53 5.56 0.43
C LYS A 296 2.17 6.00 1.73
N GLY A 297 3.46 6.28 1.66
CA GLY A 297 4.28 6.73 2.79
C GLY A 297 5.17 5.61 3.35
N PRO A 298 6.04 5.90 4.33
CA PRO A 298 6.96 4.92 4.89
C PRO A 298 6.26 3.66 5.44
N LEU A 299 5.07 3.84 6.01
CA LEU A 299 4.21 2.78 6.52
C LEU A 299 2.92 2.62 5.69
N GLY A 300 2.96 2.96 4.41
CA GLY A 300 1.89 2.63 3.47
C GLY A 300 1.89 1.15 3.13
N ALA A 301 0.75 0.61 2.71
CA ALA A 301 0.61 -0.83 2.40
C ALA A 301 1.71 -1.33 1.45
N THR A 302 2.01 -0.58 0.38
CA THR A 302 3.09 -0.96 -0.56
C THR A 302 4.46 -1.05 0.12
N SER A 303 4.81 -0.09 1.01
CA SER A 303 6.10 -0.09 1.71
C SER A 303 6.18 -1.23 2.73
N ILE A 304 5.08 -1.48 3.46
CA ILE A 304 4.99 -2.59 4.43
C ILE A 304 5.16 -3.92 3.73
N TRP A 305 4.42 -4.17 2.64
CA TRP A 305 4.54 -5.41 1.89
C TRP A 305 5.89 -5.57 1.20
N ARG A 306 6.48 -4.48 0.70
CA ARG A 306 7.84 -4.51 0.17
C ARG A 306 8.82 -5.01 1.21
N HIS A 307 8.85 -4.41 2.39
CA HIS A 307 9.71 -4.85 3.49
C HIS A 307 9.41 -6.30 3.90
N ALA A 308 8.13 -6.68 4.01
CA ALA A 308 7.71 -8.02 4.38
C ALA A 308 8.20 -9.10 3.40
N VAL A 309 8.08 -8.86 2.09
CA VAL A 309 8.53 -9.80 1.04
C VAL A 309 10.05 -10.01 1.10
N TYR A 310 10.83 -8.93 1.18
CA TYR A 310 12.29 -9.02 1.30
C TYR A 310 12.71 -9.73 2.59
N CYS A 311 12.06 -9.40 3.70
CA CYS A 311 12.30 -10.05 4.99
C CYS A 311 11.95 -11.54 4.93
N GLY A 312 10.87 -11.93 4.26
CA GLY A 312 10.49 -13.32 4.06
C GLY A 312 11.56 -14.11 3.32
N VAL A 313 12.00 -13.61 2.16
CA VAL A 313 13.02 -14.28 1.34
C VAL A 313 14.36 -14.38 2.07
N LEU A 314 14.79 -13.32 2.74
CA LEU A 314 16.05 -13.31 3.47
C LEU A 314 15.98 -14.24 4.69
N SER A 315 14.86 -14.24 5.43
CA SER A 315 14.63 -15.17 6.55
C SER A 315 14.63 -16.62 6.10
N GLN A 316 14.05 -16.93 4.94
CA GLN A 316 14.11 -18.27 4.34
C GLN A 316 15.55 -18.66 4.01
N SER A 317 16.32 -17.77 3.43
CA SER A 317 17.73 -18.03 3.05
C SER A 317 18.57 -18.34 4.29
N ILE A 318 18.44 -17.54 5.36
CA ILE A 318 19.13 -17.75 6.62
C ILE A 318 18.68 -19.07 7.28
N ALA A 319 17.37 -19.32 7.35
CA ALA A 319 16.85 -20.56 7.91
C ALA A 319 17.33 -21.79 7.14
N THR A 320 17.43 -21.73 5.81
CA THR A 320 17.96 -22.82 4.98
C THR A 320 19.40 -23.14 5.36
N LYS A 321 20.23 -22.14 5.60
CA LYS A 321 21.64 -22.30 5.99
C LYS A 321 21.81 -23.06 7.32
N ILE A 322 20.93 -22.75 8.31
CA ILE A 322 21.06 -23.32 9.67
C ILE A 322 20.04 -24.43 9.95
N SER A 323 19.18 -24.79 8.99
CA SER A 323 18.05 -25.72 9.18
C SER A 323 18.47 -27.10 9.71
N SER A 324 19.59 -27.65 9.22
CA SER A 324 20.08 -28.97 9.63
C SER A 324 20.50 -29.02 11.10
N GLN A 325 20.95 -27.89 11.66
CA GLN A 325 21.41 -27.81 13.05
C GLN A 325 20.25 -27.59 14.03
N TYR A 326 19.21 -26.82 13.63
CA TYR A 326 18.14 -26.40 14.52
C TYR A 326 16.77 -27.00 14.17
N GLY A 327 16.69 -27.87 13.17
CA GLY A 327 15.43 -28.51 12.76
C GLY A 327 14.40 -27.53 12.21
N LEU A 328 14.85 -26.45 11.59
CA LEU A 328 13.97 -25.38 11.09
C LEU A 328 13.34 -25.75 9.75
N LYS A 329 12.11 -25.29 9.57
CA LYS A 329 11.41 -25.32 8.28
C LYS A 329 11.61 -23.96 7.59
N PRO A 330 12.40 -23.84 6.50
CA PRO A 330 12.65 -22.54 5.82
C PRO A 330 11.39 -21.84 5.35
N GLY A 331 10.36 -22.58 4.88
CA GLY A 331 9.08 -22.02 4.52
C GLY A 331 8.34 -21.35 5.69
N THR A 332 8.54 -21.81 6.93
CA THR A 332 8.01 -21.15 8.13
C THR A 332 8.73 -19.82 8.39
N ALA A 333 10.06 -19.79 8.24
CA ALA A 333 10.83 -18.56 8.36
C ALA A 333 10.41 -17.51 7.29
N TYR A 334 10.15 -17.97 6.05
CA TYR A 334 9.59 -17.11 5.01
C TYR A 334 8.27 -16.47 5.44
N LEU A 335 7.32 -17.29 5.92
CA LEU A 335 6.01 -16.78 6.34
C LEU A 335 6.12 -15.84 7.54
N PHE A 336 7.03 -16.10 8.47
CA PHE A 336 7.28 -15.24 9.61
C PHE A 336 7.83 -13.88 9.17
N GLY A 337 8.82 -13.87 8.26
CA GLY A 337 9.32 -12.64 7.67
C GLY A 337 8.24 -11.89 6.88
N LEU A 338 7.33 -12.60 6.22
CA LEU A 338 6.23 -11.99 5.47
C LEU A 338 5.15 -11.36 6.36
N LEU A 339 4.91 -11.89 7.54
CA LEU A 339 3.82 -11.44 8.43
C LEU A 339 4.28 -10.54 9.58
N HIS A 340 5.58 -10.44 9.89
CA HIS A 340 6.09 -9.79 11.11
C HIS A 340 5.55 -8.37 11.34
N ASN A 341 5.25 -7.64 10.30
CA ASN A 341 4.77 -6.26 10.33
C ASN A 341 3.26 -6.10 10.06
N ILE A 342 2.46 -7.20 10.12
CA ILE A 342 1.01 -7.14 9.88
C ILE A 342 0.28 -6.19 10.85
N GLY A 343 0.86 -5.92 12.01
CA GLY A 343 0.33 -4.97 12.99
C GLY A 343 0.24 -3.53 12.47
N HIS A 344 1.13 -3.12 11.56
CA HIS A 344 1.01 -1.81 10.89
C HIS A 344 -0.22 -1.76 9.96
N LEU A 345 -0.51 -2.84 9.25
CA LEU A 345 -1.71 -2.93 8.41
C LEU A 345 -2.97 -2.84 9.26
N ALA A 346 -2.98 -3.54 10.41
CA ALA A 346 -4.09 -3.49 11.37
C ALA A 346 -4.28 -2.08 11.97
N LEU A 347 -3.19 -1.41 12.37
CA LEU A 347 -3.24 -0.03 12.85
C LEU A 347 -3.78 0.92 11.77
N GLY A 348 -3.32 0.78 10.55
CA GLY A 348 -3.78 1.59 9.40
C GLY A 348 -5.26 1.35 9.07
N HIS A 349 -5.75 0.13 9.24
CA HIS A 349 -7.15 -0.25 9.01
C HIS A 349 -8.09 0.30 10.10
N ILE A 350 -7.74 0.08 11.38
CA ILE A 350 -8.60 0.40 12.53
C ILE A 350 -8.54 1.89 12.88
N TYR A 351 -7.35 2.49 12.83
CA TYR A 351 -7.09 3.86 13.30
C TYR A 351 -6.62 4.78 12.16
N LYS A 352 -7.36 4.79 11.04
CA LYS A 352 -6.99 5.46 9.77
C LYS A 352 -6.47 6.89 9.94
N VAL A 353 -7.15 7.71 10.77
CA VAL A 353 -6.80 9.13 10.95
C VAL A 353 -5.49 9.26 11.74
N GLN A 354 -5.38 8.58 12.88
CA GLN A 354 -4.20 8.61 13.75
C GLN A 354 -3.00 8.01 13.02
N PHE A 355 -3.17 6.89 12.34
CA PHE A 355 -2.12 6.23 11.59
C PHE A 355 -1.66 7.06 10.38
N SER A 356 -2.57 7.75 9.70
CA SER A 356 -2.19 8.66 8.60
C SER A 356 -1.32 9.82 9.08
N ALA A 357 -1.65 10.39 10.24
CA ALA A 357 -0.82 11.43 10.87
C ALA A 357 0.53 10.87 11.34
N PHE A 358 0.53 9.68 11.94
CA PHE A 358 1.72 8.96 12.35
C PHE A 358 2.66 8.67 11.17
N ASN A 359 2.15 8.13 10.08
CA ASN A 359 2.91 7.82 8.86
C ASN A 359 3.63 9.07 8.28
N LYS A 360 2.99 10.25 8.36
CA LYS A 360 3.65 11.53 8.03
C LYS A 360 4.78 11.88 9.00
N MET A 361 4.60 11.64 10.30
CA MET A 361 5.64 11.92 11.31
C MET A 361 6.85 11.00 11.15
N VAL A 362 6.65 9.73 10.78
CA VAL A 362 7.76 8.80 10.46
C VAL A 362 8.61 9.32 9.32
N SER A 363 8.00 9.91 8.27
CA SER A 363 8.74 10.53 7.16
C SER A 363 9.65 11.68 7.62
N LEU A 364 9.27 12.39 8.68
CA LEU A 364 9.98 13.58 9.20
C LEU A 364 11.03 13.26 10.27
N LYS A 365 10.84 12.14 10.98
CA LYS A 365 11.68 11.75 12.14
C LYS A 365 12.39 10.42 11.88
N LYS A 366 13.21 10.39 10.84
CA LYS A 366 13.92 9.18 10.41
C LYS A 366 14.94 8.65 11.41
N ASP A 367 15.46 9.52 12.29
CA ASP A 367 16.50 9.16 13.26
C ASP A 367 15.94 8.62 14.59
N VAL A 368 14.62 8.49 14.72
CA VAL A 368 13.98 7.99 15.93
C VAL A 368 13.49 6.57 15.73
N PRO A 369 13.82 5.61 16.61
CA PRO A 369 13.32 4.25 16.53
C PRO A 369 11.78 4.24 16.45
N LEU A 370 11.26 3.45 15.51
CA LEU A 370 9.83 3.44 15.18
C LEU A 370 8.94 3.13 16.37
N GLU A 371 9.28 2.11 17.18
CA GLU A 371 8.52 1.77 18.39
C GLU A 371 8.45 2.91 19.42
N LYS A 372 9.50 3.77 19.50
CA LYS A 372 9.46 4.96 20.37
C LYS A 372 8.48 5.99 19.83
N LEU A 373 8.44 6.18 18.52
CA LEU A 373 7.46 7.06 17.89
C LEU A 373 6.04 6.53 18.07
N GLU A 374 5.82 5.24 17.89
CA GLU A 374 4.53 4.57 18.09
C GLU A 374 4.03 4.76 19.53
N LYS A 375 4.85 4.42 20.52
CA LYS A 375 4.51 4.63 21.94
C LYS A 375 4.18 6.08 22.27
N SER A 376 4.95 7.04 21.71
CA SER A 376 4.76 8.45 22.01
C SER A 376 3.58 9.10 21.29
N LEU A 377 3.26 8.66 20.07
CA LEU A 377 2.25 9.28 19.20
C LEU A 377 0.95 8.49 19.12
N LEU A 378 1.02 7.17 19.24
CA LEU A 378 -0.15 6.29 19.19
C LEU A 378 -0.49 5.70 20.57
N GLY A 379 0.49 5.56 21.47
CA GLY A 379 0.32 4.89 22.77
C GLY A 379 0.43 3.37 22.71
N VAL A 380 0.46 2.79 21.51
CA VAL A 380 0.60 1.35 21.26
C VAL A 380 1.62 1.12 20.14
N THR A 381 2.20 -0.07 20.09
CA THR A 381 3.12 -0.47 19.03
C THR A 381 2.46 -1.43 18.04
N HIS A 382 2.97 -1.48 16.80
CA HIS A 382 2.53 -2.48 15.82
C HIS A 382 2.76 -3.91 16.32
N THR A 383 3.79 -4.14 17.14
CA THR A 383 4.08 -5.45 17.76
C THR A 383 2.95 -5.87 18.70
N ASN A 384 2.45 -4.94 19.55
CA ASN A 384 1.31 -5.20 20.41
C ASN A 384 0.02 -5.46 19.62
N VAL A 385 -0.24 -4.62 18.62
CA VAL A 385 -1.46 -4.76 17.81
C VAL A 385 -1.42 -6.02 16.96
N GLY A 386 -0.27 -6.35 16.36
CA GLY A 386 -0.08 -7.59 15.60
C GLY A 386 -0.33 -8.84 16.46
N SER A 387 0.24 -8.88 17.67
CA SER A 387 0.00 -10.00 18.59
C SER A 387 -1.48 -10.13 19.01
N LEU A 388 -2.15 -9.02 19.32
CA LEU A 388 -3.58 -9.04 19.64
C LEU A 388 -4.41 -9.52 18.44
N LEU A 389 -4.08 -9.10 17.23
CA LEU A 389 -4.75 -9.55 16.01
C LEU A 389 -4.61 -11.07 15.83
N ILE A 390 -3.38 -11.58 15.91
CA ILE A 390 -3.09 -13.02 15.82
C ILE A 390 -3.88 -13.82 16.85
N LYS A 391 -3.92 -13.35 18.10
CA LYS A 391 -4.71 -13.98 19.17
C LYS A 391 -6.21 -13.93 18.91
N SER A 392 -6.73 -12.82 18.37
CA SER A 392 -8.14 -12.66 18.03
C SER A 392 -8.58 -13.60 16.87
N TRP A 393 -7.67 -13.88 15.97
CA TRP A 393 -7.86 -14.86 14.89
C TRP A 393 -7.63 -16.31 15.30
N ASN A 394 -7.31 -16.54 16.59
CA ASN A 394 -7.02 -17.86 17.14
C ASN A 394 -5.92 -18.62 16.36
N LEU A 395 -4.92 -17.89 15.89
CA LEU A 395 -3.77 -18.47 15.19
C LEU A 395 -2.78 -19.11 16.17
N PRO A 396 -1.93 -20.07 15.71
CA PRO A 396 -0.93 -20.70 16.54
C PRO A 396 -0.05 -19.71 17.29
N GLU A 397 0.30 -20.01 18.53
CA GLU A 397 1.04 -19.13 19.45
C GLU A 397 2.35 -18.59 18.86
N GLN A 398 3.02 -19.39 18.04
CA GLN A 398 4.27 -19.00 17.37
C GLN A 398 4.19 -17.68 16.62
N TYR A 399 3.04 -17.37 16.01
CA TYR A 399 2.84 -16.10 15.31
C TYR A 399 2.71 -14.93 16.28
N ALA A 400 2.04 -15.11 17.41
CA ALA A 400 1.93 -14.08 18.43
C ALA A 400 3.29 -13.78 19.10
N VAL A 401 4.07 -14.83 19.38
CA VAL A 401 5.45 -14.69 19.91
C VAL A 401 6.34 -13.93 18.94
N LEU A 402 6.26 -14.26 17.64
CA LEU A 402 6.99 -13.53 16.61
C LEU A 402 6.61 -12.03 16.60
N MET A 403 5.29 -11.73 16.57
CA MET A 403 4.83 -10.33 16.56
C MET A 403 5.39 -9.52 17.72
N GLU A 404 5.39 -10.09 18.91
CA GLU A 404 5.82 -9.40 20.14
C GLU A 404 7.34 -9.20 20.24
N ASN A 405 8.13 -10.01 19.51
CA ASN A 405 9.55 -10.13 19.83
C ASN A 405 10.50 -9.87 18.65
N HIS A 406 10.03 -9.68 17.42
CA HIS A 406 10.89 -9.54 16.23
C HIS A 406 11.79 -8.30 16.21
N HIS A 407 11.61 -7.36 17.12
CA HIS A 407 12.52 -6.22 17.33
C HIS A 407 13.48 -6.44 18.52
N LYS A 408 13.37 -7.54 19.25
CA LYS A 408 14.25 -7.83 20.39
C LYS A 408 15.51 -8.53 19.89
N ALA A 409 16.63 -7.83 20.02
CA ALA A 409 17.93 -8.43 19.74
C ALA A 409 18.20 -9.61 20.67
N ASN A 410 18.69 -10.72 20.09
CA ASN A 410 19.05 -11.93 20.81
C ASN A 410 17.92 -12.43 21.75
N TYR A 411 16.71 -12.56 21.19
CA TYR A 411 15.56 -13.06 21.93
C TYR A 411 15.80 -14.48 22.42
N GLN A 412 15.52 -14.71 23.70
CA GLN A 412 15.59 -16.03 24.36
C GLN A 412 14.19 -16.43 24.81
N GLY A 413 13.66 -17.53 24.27
CA GLY A 413 12.33 -18.00 24.58
C GLY A 413 11.76 -18.96 23.53
N PRO A 414 10.46 -19.27 23.57
CA PRO A 414 9.83 -20.14 22.57
C PRO A 414 10.04 -19.59 21.15
N TYR A 415 10.37 -20.48 20.21
CA TYR A 415 10.59 -20.14 18.78
C TYR A 415 11.72 -19.13 18.54
N GLN A 416 12.70 -19.05 19.47
CA GLN A 416 13.79 -18.07 19.43
C GLN A 416 14.55 -18.05 18.11
N GLU A 417 14.79 -19.18 17.48
CA GLU A 417 15.52 -19.29 16.23
C GLU A 417 14.80 -18.50 15.12
N TYR A 418 13.50 -18.68 14.98
CA TYR A 418 12.71 -17.94 13.98
C TYR A 418 12.62 -16.45 14.27
N VAL A 419 12.44 -16.07 15.55
CA VAL A 419 12.40 -14.65 15.98
C VAL A 419 13.73 -13.97 15.68
N ASN A 420 14.84 -14.63 16.03
CA ASN A 420 16.18 -14.11 15.82
C ASN A 420 16.55 -14.03 14.34
N ILE A 421 16.13 -15.01 13.51
CA ILE A 421 16.29 -14.95 12.03
C ILE A 421 15.56 -13.74 11.46
N VAL A 422 14.31 -13.48 11.87
CA VAL A 422 13.55 -12.31 11.41
C VAL A 422 14.21 -11.02 11.89
N TYR A 423 14.72 -10.97 13.12
CA TYR A 423 15.49 -9.84 13.63
C TYR A 423 16.73 -9.56 12.76
N ILE A 424 17.56 -10.59 12.49
CA ILE A 424 18.75 -10.47 11.63
C ILE A 424 18.36 -9.94 10.24
N SER A 425 17.32 -10.53 9.65
CA SER A 425 16.83 -10.10 8.32
C SER A 425 16.39 -8.64 8.31
N ASN A 426 15.68 -8.19 9.34
CA ASN A 426 15.26 -6.80 9.50
C ASN A 426 16.46 -5.84 9.59
N MET A 427 17.48 -6.18 10.37
CA MET A 427 18.65 -5.33 10.53
C MET A 427 19.44 -5.20 9.22
N LEU A 428 19.65 -6.31 8.50
CA LEU A 428 20.31 -6.31 7.19
C LEU A 428 19.54 -5.46 6.17
N LEU A 429 18.23 -5.59 6.11
CA LEU A 429 17.40 -4.82 5.19
C LEU A 429 17.36 -3.33 5.52
N LYS A 430 17.37 -2.96 6.81
CA LYS A 430 17.49 -1.55 7.24
C LYS A 430 18.82 -0.94 6.79
N GLY A 431 19.92 -1.67 6.92
CA GLY A 431 21.23 -1.25 6.37
C GLY A 431 21.22 -1.06 4.85
N ALA A 432 20.38 -1.80 4.13
CA ALA A 432 20.15 -1.65 2.68
C ALA A 432 19.08 -0.60 2.31
N GLY A 433 18.55 0.14 3.27
CA GLY A 433 17.51 1.16 3.06
C GLY A 433 16.11 0.61 2.78
N ILE A 434 15.86 -0.65 3.15
CA ILE A 434 14.54 -1.29 3.06
C ILE A 434 14.02 -1.53 4.48
N GLY A 435 12.86 -0.96 4.80
CA GLY A 435 12.20 -1.15 6.09
C GLY A 435 11.89 0.15 6.81
N ASP A 436 11.56 0.02 8.06
CA ASP A 436 11.07 1.06 8.95
C ASP A 436 12.09 1.40 10.04
N GLY A 437 12.30 2.68 10.28
CA GLY A 437 13.09 3.17 11.40
C GLY A 437 14.61 3.17 11.19
N VAL A 438 15.34 3.24 12.30
CA VAL A 438 16.79 3.43 12.32
C VAL A 438 17.52 2.10 12.13
N GLU A 439 18.61 2.14 11.41
CA GLU A 439 19.59 1.05 11.31
C GLU A 439 20.10 0.66 12.71
N GLY A 440 20.25 -0.62 12.94
CA GLY A 440 20.78 -1.17 14.19
C GLY A 440 21.90 -2.17 13.90
N GLU A 441 22.73 -2.41 14.89
CA GLU A 441 23.78 -3.44 14.81
C GLU A 441 23.20 -4.82 15.17
N ILE A 442 23.63 -5.84 14.44
CA ILE A 442 23.35 -7.23 14.80
C ILE A 442 24.38 -7.63 15.87
N PRO A 443 23.96 -8.03 17.08
CA PRO A 443 24.90 -8.43 18.13
C PRO A 443 25.79 -9.58 17.67
N GLN A 444 27.10 -9.49 17.84
CA GLN A 444 28.04 -10.52 17.45
C GLN A 444 27.72 -11.85 18.16
N ALA A 445 27.32 -11.81 19.42
CA ALA A 445 26.92 -13.01 20.17
C ALA A 445 25.76 -13.78 19.49
N LEU A 446 24.83 -13.07 18.83
CA LEU A 446 23.73 -13.67 18.07
C LEU A 446 24.24 -14.37 16.80
N LEU A 447 25.23 -13.78 16.12
CA LEU A 447 25.85 -14.39 14.95
C LEU A 447 26.66 -15.63 15.33
N ASP A 448 27.38 -15.57 16.43
CA ASP A 448 28.17 -16.67 16.96
C ASP A 448 27.28 -17.86 17.38
N GLU A 449 26.12 -17.58 18.01
CA GLU A 449 25.14 -18.60 18.42
C GLU A 449 24.64 -19.43 17.21
N TYR A 450 24.41 -18.78 16.06
CA TYR A 450 23.92 -19.48 14.84
C TYR A 450 25.02 -19.83 13.86
N ASN A 451 26.31 -19.67 14.24
CA ASN A 451 27.46 -19.88 13.36
C ASN A 451 27.33 -19.16 12.01
N LEU A 452 26.85 -17.92 12.08
CA LEU A 452 26.68 -17.02 10.92
C LEU A 452 27.81 -15.98 10.94
N ASN A 453 28.27 -15.58 9.77
CA ASN A 453 29.23 -14.49 9.65
C ASN A 453 28.73 -13.38 8.73
N GLY A 454 29.25 -12.18 8.93
CA GLY A 454 28.81 -10.99 8.20
C GLY A 454 28.98 -11.09 6.68
N ALA A 455 30.04 -11.78 6.19
CA ALA A 455 30.26 -11.94 4.76
C ALA A 455 29.20 -12.85 4.11
N GLU A 456 28.80 -13.93 4.76
CA GLU A 456 27.73 -14.82 4.29
C GLU A 456 26.39 -14.09 4.28
N LEU A 457 26.09 -13.33 5.34
CA LEU A 457 24.86 -12.56 5.44
C LEU A 457 24.77 -11.46 4.39
N ASN A 458 25.88 -10.76 4.14
CA ASN A 458 25.96 -9.76 3.08
C ASN A 458 25.77 -10.38 1.68
N ASN A 459 26.37 -11.55 1.43
CA ASN A 459 26.16 -12.26 0.17
C ASN A 459 24.68 -12.69 -0.01
N MET A 460 24.01 -13.18 1.05
CA MET A 460 22.58 -13.47 0.99
C MET A 460 21.75 -12.20 0.70
N LEU A 461 22.08 -11.09 1.34
CA LEU A 461 21.44 -9.81 1.10
C LEU A 461 21.64 -9.33 -0.34
N GLU A 462 22.86 -9.40 -0.89
CA GLU A 462 23.15 -9.04 -2.28
C GLU A 462 22.36 -9.87 -3.29
N ILE A 463 22.22 -11.19 -3.05
CA ILE A 463 21.38 -12.06 -3.88
C ILE A 463 19.92 -11.59 -3.83
N VAL A 464 19.38 -11.35 -2.64
CA VAL A 464 17.99 -10.88 -2.47
C VAL A 464 17.80 -9.51 -3.13
N MET A 465 18.76 -8.60 -2.97
CA MET A 465 18.71 -7.29 -3.62
C MET A 465 18.82 -7.38 -5.15
N GLY A 466 19.52 -8.38 -5.67
CA GLY A 466 19.57 -8.66 -7.10
C GLY A 466 18.20 -9.01 -7.71
N TRP A 467 17.25 -9.44 -6.91
CA TRP A 467 15.87 -9.76 -7.34
C TRP A 467 14.87 -8.61 -7.10
N HIS A 468 15.35 -7.39 -6.91
CA HIS A 468 14.52 -6.24 -6.49
C HIS A 468 13.29 -6.00 -7.37
N GLU A 469 13.41 -6.08 -8.71
CA GLU A 469 12.27 -5.87 -9.61
C GLU A 469 11.13 -6.87 -9.37
N ASN A 470 11.49 -8.13 -9.17
CA ASN A 470 10.54 -9.22 -8.97
C ASN A 470 9.88 -9.16 -7.57
N LEU A 471 10.69 -8.87 -6.54
CA LEU A 471 10.19 -8.74 -5.18
C LEU A 471 9.32 -7.50 -5.00
N ASP A 472 9.67 -6.40 -5.66
CA ASP A 472 8.84 -5.19 -5.70
C ASP A 472 7.52 -5.45 -6.42
N HIS A 473 7.52 -6.20 -7.52
CA HIS A 473 6.30 -6.63 -8.21
C HIS A 473 5.38 -7.44 -7.28
N LEU A 474 5.92 -8.44 -6.57
CA LEU A 474 5.16 -9.21 -5.59
C LEU A 474 4.59 -8.32 -4.49
N ALA A 475 5.40 -7.40 -3.94
CA ALA A 475 4.96 -6.47 -2.91
C ALA A 475 3.77 -5.60 -3.38
N HIS A 476 3.80 -5.17 -4.63
CA HIS A 476 2.69 -4.45 -5.24
C HIS A 476 1.42 -5.31 -5.35
N GLN A 477 1.55 -6.58 -5.71
CA GLN A 477 0.41 -7.50 -5.78
C GLN A 477 -0.22 -7.76 -4.40
N LEU A 478 0.61 -7.87 -3.35
CA LEU A 478 0.13 -8.03 -1.98
C LEU A 478 -0.58 -6.77 -1.46
N ALA A 479 -0.13 -5.60 -1.88
CA ALA A 479 -0.71 -4.32 -1.47
C ALA A 479 -2.00 -3.95 -2.22
N ALA A 480 -2.24 -4.51 -3.42
CA ALA A 480 -3.40 -4.23 -4.27
C ALA A 480 -4.63 -5.03 -3.85
#